data_5c1f035cb3426edb91047b1b8721cea5
#
_entry.id   5c1f035cb3426edb91047b1b8721cea5
#
_cell.length_a   1.000
_cell.length_b   1.000
_cell.length_c   1.000
_cell.angle_alpha   90.00
_cell.angle_beta   90.00
_cell.angle_gamma   90.00
#
_symmetry.space_group_name_H-M   'P 1'
#
loop_
_entity.id
_entity.type
_entity.pdbx_description
1 polymer ?
#
loop_
_entity_poly.entity_id
_entity_poly.type
_entity_poly.pdbx_seq_one_letter_code
_entity_poly.pdbx_strand_id
1 'polypeptide(L)'
;VLKEDIKKAKPNAAHLAIAELSKDPRFDVIVLTQNIDDLHTKSGLKRENIFELHGNIFELVCRSHPDIYGTEFKGERGCYHVIKHIDESWNFPMSCPKCGKPATFSPNVVLFDEGLDGQTLASAFYHAATADVFIQVGTSGQVYPAASIIQEVNIDKRVYIDISDQDKDDFQQYDTKM
;
A
#
# COMPACT_ATOMS: atom_id res chain seq x y z
N VAL A 1 -3.37 -13.60 -14.54
CA VAL A 1 -4.39 -12.64 -15.00
C VAL A 1 -4.22 -11.33 -14.25
N LEU A 2 -4.52 -11.22 -12.94
CA LEU A 2 -4.49 -9.97 -12.17
C LEU A 2 -3.15 -9.19 -12.29
N LYS A 3 -2.01 -9.87 -12.11
CA LYS A 3 -0.69 -9.22 -12.20
C LYS A 3 -0.41 -8.64 -13.60
N GLU A 4 -0.81 -9.34 -14.64
CA GLU A 4 -0.63 -8.88 -16.03
C GLU A 4 -1.51 -7.65 -16.34
N ASP A 5 -2.68 -7.58 -15.76
CA ASP A 5 -3.58 -6.42 -15.92
C ASP A 5 -3.02 -5.21 -15.16
N ILE A 6 -2.55 -5.40 -13.93
CA ILE A 6 -1.89 -4.37 -13.13
C ILE A 6 -0.61 -3.86 -13.82
N LYS A 7 0.15 -4.75 -14.44
CA LYS A 7 1.37 -4.38 -15.19
C LYS A 7 1.07 -3.44 -16.35
N LYS A 8 -0.03 -3.67 -17.07
CA LYS A 8 -0.47 -2.84 -18.21
C LYS A 8 -1.11 -1.53 -17.78
N ALA A 9 -1.53 -1.42 -16.53
CA ALA A 9 -2.17 -0.23 -16.00
C ALA A 9 -1.22 0.97 -16.03
N LYS A 10 -1.80 2.13 -16.33
CA LYS A 10 -1.09 3.41 -16.38
C LYS A 10 -1.65 4.36 -15.34
N PRO A 11 -0.81 5.25 -14.79
CA PRO A 11 -1.29 6.31 -13.93
C PRO A 11 -2.43 7.10 -14.58
N ASN A 12 -3.50 7.33 -13.82
CA ASN A 12 -4.59 8.20 -14.23
C ASN A 12 -4.31 9.67 -13.85
N ALA A 13 -5.25 10.56 -14.15
CA ALA A 13 -5.12 11.99 -13.90
C ALA A 13 -4.87 12.32 -12.41
N ALA A 14 -5.47 11.57 -11.48
CA ALA A 14 -5.26 11.77 -10.04
C ALA A 14 -3.83 11.44 -9.63
N HIS A 15 -3.28 10.31 -10.09
CA HIS A 15 -1.87 9.94 -9.82
C HIS A 15 -0.91 11.02 -10.35
N LEU A 16 -1.16 11.53 -11.58
CA LEU A 16 -0.32 12.55 -12.19
C LEU A 16 -0.45 13.89 -11.45
N ALA A 17 -1.63 14.28 -11.01
CA ALA A 17 -1.84 15.50 -10.23
C ALA A 17 -1.10 15.48 -8.90
N ILE A 18 -1.14 14.34 -8.19
CA ILE A 18 -0.39 14.17 -6.93
C ILE A 18 1.12 14.26 -7.18
N ALA A 19 1.62 13.61 -8.23
CA ALA A 19 3.03 13.66 -8.59
C ALA A 19 3.45 15.08 -9.02
N GLU A 20 2.59 15.85 -9.69
CA GLU A 20 2.87 17.25 -10.04
C GLU A 20 2.89 18.13 -8.80
N LEU A 21 1.91 17.97 -7.89
CA LEU A 21 1.87 18.71 -6.62
C LEU A 21 3.14 18.49 -5.79
N SER A 22 3.69 17.28 -5.80
CA SER A 22 4.92 16.93 -5.05
C SER A 22 6.19 17.64 -5.55
N LYS A 23 6.14 18.25 -6.73
CA LYS A 23 7.28 19.03 -7.27
C LYS A 23 7.27 20.47 -6.79
N ASP A 24 6.16 20.95 -6.26
CA ASP A 24 6.08 22.30 -5.71
C ASP A 24 6.71 22.32 -4.30
N PRO A 25 7.78 23.11 -4.10
CA PRO A 25 8.53 23.13 -2.83
C PRO A 25 7.72 23.64 -1.62
N ARG A 26 6.51 24.15 -1.84
CA ARG A 26 5.61 24.58 -0.76
C ARG A 26 4.91 23.40 -0.09
N PHE A 27 4.92 22.21 -0.72
CA PHE A 27 4.20 21.04 -0.25
C PHE A 27 5.13 19.86 0.00
N ASP A 28 4.98 19.23 1.14
CA ASP A 28 5.53 17.92 1.43
C ASP A 28 4.41 16.89 1.25
N VAL A 29 4.39 16.22 0.09
CA VAL A 29 3.31 15.33 -0.30
C VAL A 29 3.66 13.89 0.08
N ILE A 30 2.88 13.31 0.98
CA ILE A 30 2.97 11.91 1.39
C ILE A 30 1.73 11.16 0.92
N VAL A 31 1.93 9.98 0.35
CA VAL A 31 0.84 9.11 -0.10
C VAL A 31 0.80 7.84 0.76
N LEU A 32 -0.33 7.60 1.40
CA LEU A 32 -0.66 6.36 2.09
C LEU A 32 -1.61 5.57 1.20
N THR A 33 -1.13 4.53 0.54
CA THR A 33 -1.95 3.77 -0.41
C THR A 33 -2.28 2.37 0.09
N GLN A 34 -3.51 1.93 -0.15
CA GLN A 34 -3.95 0.55 0.04
C GLN A 34 -3.81 -0.27 -1.26
N ASN A 35 -3.49 0.38 -2.38
CA ASN A 35 -3.27 -0.28 -3.65
C ASN A 35 -1.89 -0.92 -3.72
N ILE A 36 -1.79 -2.01 -4.49
CA ILE A 36 -0.57 -2.82 -4.66
C ILE A 36 0.07 -2.65 -6.04
N ASP A 37 -0.34 -1.63 -6.81
CA ASP A 37 -0.19 -1.55 -8.27
C ASP A 37 1.01 -0.74 -8.77
N ASP A 38 1.76 -0.10 -7.88
CA ASP A 38 2.94 0.73 -8.21
C ASP A 38 2.62 1.99 -9.07
N LEU A 39 1.35 2.38 -9.21
CA LEU A 39 0.97 3.49 -10.09
C LEU A 39 1.44 4.85 -9.59
N HIS A 40 1.56 5.05 -8.29
CA HIS A 40 2.13 6.28 -7.74
C HIS A 40 3.61 6.44 -8.10
N THR A 41 4.40 5.37 -8.02
CA THR A 41 5.80 5.38 -8.48
C THR A 41 5.88 5.63 -9.99
N LYS A 42 5.05 4.95 -10.78
CA LYS A 42 4.96 5.14 -12.23
C LYS A 42 4.52 6.55 -12.64
N SER A 43 3.80 7.27 -11.78
CA SER A 43 3.42 8.67 -12.03
C SER A 43 4.56 9.66 -11.82
N GLY A 44 5.68 9.23 -11.24
CA GLY A 44 6.84 10.06 -10.95
C GLY A 44 6.91 10.59 -9.51
N LEU A 45 6.00 10.15 -8.62
CA LEU A 45 6.13 10.43 -7.19
C LEU A 45 7.36 9.69 -6.64
N LYS A 46 8.12 10.35 -5.77
CA LYS A 46 9.31 9.75 -5.16
C LYS A 46 8.92 8.59 -4.25
N ARG A 47 9.67 7.48 -4.32
CA ARG A 47 9.37 6.25 -3.56
C ARG A 47 9.35 6.47 -2.05
N GLU A 48 10.21 7.36 -1.54
CA GLU A 48 10.28 7.74 -0.13
C GLU A 48 9.00 8.39 0.40
N ASN A 49 8.18 8.96 -0.49
CA ASN A 49 6.92 9.63 -0.15
C ASN A 49 5.70 8.69 -0.28
N ILE A 50 5.93 7.40 -0.56
CA ILE A 50 4.85 6.42 -0.78
C ILE A 50 4.92 5.33 0.29
N PHE A 51 3.86 5.19 1.06
CA PHE A 51 3.68 4.12 2.05
C PHE A 51 2.60 3.16 1.56
N GLU A 52 3.03 1.97 1.12
CA GLU A 52 2.18 0.91 0.58
C GLU A 52 1.70 0.02 1.73
N LEU A 53 0.52 0.35 2.28
CA LEU A 53 -0.03 -0.31 3.48
C LEU A 53 -0.29 -1.81 3.26
N HIS A 54 -0.67 -2.19 2.05
CA HIS A 54 -0.93 -3.59 1.69
C HIS A 54 0.21 -4.21 0.84
N GLY A 55 1.38 -3.56 0.82
CA GLY A 55 2.54 -4.02 0.07
C GLY A 55 2.47 -3.72 -1.43
N ASN A 56 3.26 -4.45 -2.22
CA ASN A 56 3.42 -4.23 -3.67
C ASN A 56 3.52 -5.56 -4.42
N ILE A 57 2.70 -5.72 -5.46
CA ILE A 57 2.65 -6.98 -6.22
C ILE A 57 3.90 -7.24 -7.06
N PHE A 58 4.72 -6.21 -7.28
CA PHE A 58 6.00 -6.31 -8.00
C PHE A 58 7.20 -6.56 -7.08
N GLU A 59 6.96 -6.74 -5.79
CA GLU A 59 7.96 -7.15 -4.82
C GLU A 59 7.74 -8.60 -4.38
N LEU A 60 8.81 -9.28 -3.97
CA LEU A 60 8.74 -10.60 -3.33
C LEU A 60 9.20 -10.51 -1.89
N VAL A 61 8.59 -11.29 -1.03
CA VAL A 61 8.99 -11.43 0.35
C VAL A 61 9.25 -12.90 0.69
N CYS A 62 10.33 -13.13 1.43
CA CYS A 62 10.66 -14.45 1.96
C CYS A 62 9.78 -14.73 3.18
N ARG A 63 8.64 -15.40 2.97
CA ARG A 63 7.69 -15.80 4.03
C ARG A 63 7.71 -17.30 4.25
N SER A 64 7.34 -17.74 5.47
CA SER A 64 6.84 -19.08 5.65
C SER A 64 5.38 -19.10 5.16
N HIS A 65 5.06 -19.95 4.19
CA HIS A 65 3.66 -20.16 3.82
C HIS A 65 2.99 -21.12 4.81
N PRO A 66 1.80 -20.77 5.35
CA PRO A 66 0.86 -21.81 5.73
C PRO A 66 0.54 -22.61 4.46
N ASP A 67 0.52 -23.93 4.57
CA ASP A 67 0.23 -24.81 3.46
C ASP A 67 -1.18 -24.54 2.94
N ILE A 68 -1.26 -23.93 1.75
CA ILE A 68 -2.55 -23.70 1.05
C ILE A 68 -3.25 -24.99 0.65
N TYR A 69 -2.62 -26.17 0.85
CA TYR A 69 -3.17 -27.48 0.55
C TYR A 69 -3.56 -28.27 1.80
N GLY A 70 -3.52 -27.69 2.99
CA GLY A 70 -4.03 -28.32 4.23
C GLY A 70 -3.12 -29.41 4.82
N THR A 71 -1.85 -29.50 4.42
CA THR A 71 -0.88 -30.32 5.12
C THR A 71 -0.27 -29.53 6.27
N GLU A 72 -0.07 -30.16 7.44
CA GLU A 72 0.55 -29.50 8.60
C GLU A 72 1.90 -28.91 8.21
N PHE A 73 1.97 -27.58 8.09
CA PHE A 73 3.20 -26.88 7.74
C PHE A 73 4.17 -26.90 8.92
N LYS A 74 5.12 -27.81 8.88
CA LYS A 74 6.33 -27.79 9.71
C LYS A 74 7.43 -26.93 9.09
N GLY A 75 7.05 -25.86 8.39
CA GLY A 75 7.98 -24.97 7.72
C GLY A 75 8.62 -23.99 8.69
N GLU A 76 9.90 -23.80 8.57
CA GLU A 76 10.62 -22.73 9.24
C GLU A 76 10.13 -21.37 8.71
N ARG A 77 10.00 -20.40 9.60
CA ARG A 77 9.64 -19.03 9.22
C ARG A 77 10.66 -18.49 8.22
N GLY A 78 10.19 -17.81 7.16
CA GLY A 78 11.04 -17.05 6.27
C GLY A 78 11.76 -15.91 6.99
N CYS A 79 12.77 -15.34 6.35
CA CYS A 79 13.54 -14.24 6.94
C CYS A 79 12.94 -12.85 6.67
N TYR A 80 11.76 -12.79 6.05
CA TYR A 80 11.03 -11.57 5.66
C TYR A 80 11.87 -10.58 4.80
N HIS A 81 12.89 -11.07 4.14
CA HIS A 81 13.65 -10.27 3.20
C HIS A 81 12.80 -9.91 1.99
N VAL A 82 12.69 -8.63 1.70
CA VAL A 82 11.96 -8.13 0.52
C VAL A 82 12.94 -7.92 -0.62
N ILE A 83 12.63 -8.52 -1.77
CA ILE A 83 13.30 -8.25 -3.04
C ILE A 83 12.44 -7.26 -3.80
N LYS A 84 12.99 -6.07 -4.03
CA LYS A 84 12.32 -5.00 -4.76
C LYS A 84 12.60 -5.10 -6.25
N HIS A 85 11.65 -4.65 -7.05
CA HIS A 85 11.79 -4.51 -8.51
C HIS A 85 12.22 -5.79 -9.21
N ILE A 86 11.43 -6.85 -9.03
CA ILE A 86 11.66 -8.09 -9.74
C ILE A 86 11.18 -7.92 -11.16
N ASP A 87 12.08 -8.18 -12.10
CA ASP A 87 11.75 -8.23 -13.50
C ASP A 87 10.78 -9.39 -13.83
N GLU A 88 10.38 -9.47 -15.07
CA GLU A 88 9.29 -10.33 -15.53
C GLU A 88 9.61 -11.84 -15.50
N SER A 89 10.86 -12.20 -15.23
CA SER A 89 11.39 -13.57 -15.34
C SER A 89 11.19 -14.41 -14.07
N TRP A 90 10.12 -14.19 -13.33
CA TRP A 90 9.81 -14.97 -12.13
C TRP A 90 9.65 -16.46 -12.46
N ASN A 91 10.71 -17.22 -12.39
CA ASN A 91 10.64 -18.66 -12.36
C ASN A 91 10.70 -19.17 -10.93
N PHE A 92 9.57 -19.64 -10.41
CA PHE A 92 9.55 -20.46 -9.21
C PHE A 92 10.08 -21.87 -9.53
N PRO A 93 10.83 -22.48 -8.59
CA PRO A 93 11.20 -22.04 -7.25
C PRO A 93 12.48 -21.19 -7.22
N MET A 94 12.45 -20.10 -6.50
CA MET A 94 13.64 -19.27 -6.20
C MET A 94 14.15 -19.57 -4.80
N SER A 95 15.47 -19.52 -4.62
CA SER A 95 16.07 -19.50 -3.28
C SER A 95 16.24 -18.07 -2.79
N CYS A 96 15.95 -17.82 -1.53
CA CYS A 96 16.12 -16.50 -0.93
C CYS A 96 17.61 -16.11 -0.91
N PRO A 97 18.00 -14.95 -1.48
CA PRO A 97 19.41 -14.54 -1.49
C PRO A 97 19.96 -14.26 -0.08
N LYS A 98 19.09 -13.99 0.91
CA LYS A 98 19.49 -13.73 2.28
C LYS A 98 19.60 -15.01 3.11
N CYS A 99 18.64 -15.92 3.07
CA CYS A 99 18.63 -17.12 3.89
C CYS A 99 18.90 -18.42 3.15
N GLY A 100 19.04 -18.39 1.82
CA GLY A 100 19.33 -19.55 0.98
C GLY A 100 18.20 -20.59 0.87
N LYS A 101 17.05 -20.37 1.53
CA LYS A 101 15.95 -21.35 1.56
C LYS A 101 15.18 -21.34 0.25
N PRO A 102 14.93 -22.52 -0.37
CA PRO A 102 14.14 -22.64 -1.58
C PRO A 102 12.65 -22.46 -1.28
N ALA A 103 11.90 -21.97 -2.27
CA ALA A 103 10.44 -21.96 -2.34
C ALA A 103 9.66 -21.20 -1.22
N THR A 104 10.30 -20.27 -0.54
CA THR A 104 9.65 -19.46 0.53
C THR A 104 9.23 -18.06 0.09
N PHE A 105 9.28 -17.79 -1.21
CA PHE A 105 8.90 -16.48 -1.76
C PHE A 105 7.43 -16.41 -2.13
N SER A 106 6.81 -15.30 -1.78
CA SER A 106 5.49 -14.91 -2.26
C SER A 106 5.49 -13.43 -2.66
N PRO A 107 4.51 -12.97 -3.44
CA PRO A 107 4.31 -11.54 -3.64
C PRO A 107 4.23 -10.80 -2.30
N ASN A 108 4.85 -9.63 -2.21
CA ASN A 108 4.81 -8.80 -1.01
C ASN A 108 3.46 -8.06 -0.94
N VAL A 109 2.39 -8.83 -0.78
CA VAL A 109 1.02 -8.34 -0.68
C VAL A 109 0.41 -8.87 0.61
N VAL A 110 -0.26 -8.01 1.35
CA VAL A 110 -1.02 -8.40 2.56
C VAL A 110 -2.32 -9.06 2.12
N LEU A 111 -2.54 -10.31 2.54
CA LEU A 111 -3.77 -11.04 2.29
C LEU A 111 -4.79 -10.80 3.41
N PHE A 112 -6.04 -11.23 3.19
CA PHE A 112 -7.06 -11.21 4.24
C PHE A 112 -6.58 -12.01 5.45
N ASP A 113 -6.86 -11.49 6.64
CA ASP A 113 -6.42 -12.04 7.93
C ASP A 113 -4.91 -11.93 8.22
N GLU A 114 -4.13 -11.29 7.34
CA GLU A 114 -2.73 -10.95 7.63
C GLU A 114 -2.61 -9.55 8.26
N GLY A 115 -1.66 -9.41 9.20
CA GLY A 115 -1.32 -8.11 9.77
C GLY A 115 -0.52 -7.25 8.79
N LEU A 116 -0.71 -5.93 8.86
CA LEU A 116 0.14 -4.98 8.15
C LEU A 116 1.54 -4.97 8.74
N ASP A 117 2.53 -4.56 7.93
CA ASP A 117 3.87 -4.29 8.44
C ASP A 117 3.83 -3.16 9.49
N GLY A 118 4.26 -3.49 10.71
CA GLY A 118 4.16 -2.57 11.84
C GLY A 118 4.95 -1.28 11.65
N GLN A 119 6.07 -1.32 10.93
CA GLN A 119 6.88 -0.14 10.66
C GLN A 119 6.20 0.78 9.64
N THR A 120 5.67 0.21 8.57
CA THR A 120 4.91 0.96 7.55
C THR A 120 3.66 1.60 8.18
N LEU A 121 2.95 0.84 9.01
CA LEU A 121 1.76 1.33 9.70
C LEU A 121 2.08 2.47 10.67
N ALA A 122 3.13 2.34 11.49
CA ALA A 122 3.57 3.39 12.40
C ALA A 122 3.99 4.66 11.67
N SER A 123 4.68 4.53 10.54
CA SER A 123 5.05 5.67 9.68
C SER A 123 3.81 6.35 9.10
N ALA A 124 2.81 5.56 8.67
CA ALA A 124 1.56 6.09 8.15
C ALA A 124 0.80 6.89 9.21
N PHE A 125 0.70 6.38 10.44
CA PHE A 125 0.11 7.12 11.56
C PHE A 125 0.86 8.41 11.86
N TYR A 126 2.19 8.37 11.87
CA TYR A 126 3.00 9.56 12.10
C TYR A 126 2.73 10.65 11.06
N HIS A 127 2.76 10.30 9.76
CA HIS A 127 2.50 11.28 8.70
C HIS A 127 1.06 11.79 8.72
N ALA A 128 0.09 10.93 8.98
CA ALA A 128 -1.30 11.35 9.13
C ALA A 128 -1.50 12.33 10.31
N ALA A 129 -0.90 12.05 11.46
CA ALA A 129 -1.02 12.88 12.65
C ALA A 129 -0.29 14.24 12.53
N THR A 130 0.72 14.34 11.66
CA THR A 130 1.52 15.56 11.47
C THR A 130 1.14 16.35 10.22
N ALA A 131 0.17 15.87 9.43
CA ALA A 131 -0.27 16.55 8.21
C ALA A 131 -1.06 17.84 8.52
N ASP A 132 -0.86 18.89 7.73
CA ASP A 132 -1.68 20.11 7.77
C ASP A 132 -3.01 19.92 7.03
N VAL A 133 -3.05 19.05 6.02
CA VAL A 133 -4.25 18.68 5.27
C VAL A 133 -4.22 17.18 5.00
N PHE A 134 -5.34 16.51 5.22
CA PHE A 134 -5.54 15.10 4.90
C PHE A 134 -6.57 14.94 3.80
N ILE A 135 -6.19 14.28 2.70
CA ILE A 135 -7.06 14.06 1.55
C ILE A 135 -7.29 12.57 1.39
N GLN A 136 -8.54 12.14 1.50
CA GLN A 136 -8.95 10.76 1.24
C GLN A 136 -9.53 10.65 -0.16
N VAL A 137 -9.00 9.73 -0.96
CA VAL A 137 -9.39 9.57 -2.38
C VAL A 137 -9.77 8.12 -2.67
N GLY A 138 -10.98 7.88 -3.15
CA GLY A 138 -11.43 6.60 -3.70
C GLY A 138 -11.32 5.41 -2.74
N THR A 139 -11.55 5.62 -1.45
CA THR A 139 -11.55 4.55 -0.46
C THR A 139 -12.77 4.62 0.46
N SER A 140 -13.38 3.47 0.71
CA SER A 140 -14.54 3.38 1.61
C SER A 140 -14.21 3.65 3.08
N GLY A 141 -12.92 3.61 3.46
CA GLY A 141 -12.50 3.73 4.86
C GLY A 141 -12.96 2.56 5.77
N GLN A 142 -13.31 1.41 5.20
CA GLN A 142 -13.86 0.27 5.95
C GLN A 142 -12.83 -0.84 6.21
N VAL A 143 -11.67 -0.81 5.55
CA VAL A 143 -10.64 -1.87 5.68
C VAL A 143 -9.71 -1.53 6.83
N TYR A 144 -9.81 -2.29 7.92
CA TYR A 144 -8.93 -2.16 9.09
C TYR A 144 -7.64 -2.98 8.93
N PRO A 145 -6.49 -2.53 9.50
CA PRO A 145 -6.32 -1.33 10.34
C PRO A 145 -6.10 -0.02 9.57
N ALA A 146 -6.03 -0.01 8.24
CA ALA A 146 -5.81 1.21 7.45
C ALA A 146 -6.88 2.29 7.70
N ALA A 147 -8.13 1.88 7.91
CA ALA A 147 -9.25 2.79 8.22
C ALA A 147 -9.05 3.56 9.53
N SER A 148 -8.33 3.02 10.51
CA SER A 148 -8.09 3.70 11.79
C SER A 148 -7.11 4.87 11.68
N ILE A 149 -6.34 4.97 10.60
CA ILE A 149 -5.42 6.11 10.36
C ILE A 149 -6.19 7.43 10.36
N ILE A 150 -7.40 7.44 9.80
CA ILE A 150 -8.23 8.64 9.73
C ILE A 150 -8.68 9.10 11.13
N GLN A 151 -8.90 8.16 12.04
CA GLN A 151 -9.36 8.46 13.40
C GLN A 151 -8.28 9.15 14.24
N GLU A 152 -7.01 8.90 13.93
CA GLU A 152 -5.85 9.49 14.60
C GLU A 152 -5.45 10.85 14.00
N VAL A 153 -6.09 11.26 12.91
CA VAL A 153 -5.75 12.51 12.24
C VAL A 153 -6.23 13.71 13.02
N ASN A 154 -5.30 14.46 13.59
CA ASN A 154 -5.57 15.73 14.28
C ASN A 154 -5.29 16.90 13.34
N ILE A 155 -6.19 17.11 12.36
CA ILE A 155 -6.09 18.19 11.38
C ILE A 155 -7.36 19.04 11.35
N ASP A 156 -7.20 20.31 11.09
CA ASP A 156 -8.31 21.27 11.02
C ASP A 156 -9.09 21.11 9.70
N LYS A 157 -8.46 20.53 8.70
CA LYS A 157 -9.05 20.40 7.37
C LYS A 157 -8.87 19.01 6.77
N ARG A 158 -9.98 18.34 6.52
CA ARG A 158 -10.07 17.04 5.86
C ARG A 158 -10.87 17.16 4.57
N VAL A 159 -10.39 16.51 3.51
CA VAL A 159 -11.03 16.51 2.20
C VAL A 159 -11.31 15.07 1.80
N TYR A 160 -12.53 14.82 1.31
CA TYR A 160 -12.92 13.53 0.77
C TYR A 160 -13.27 13.66 -0.71
N ILE A 161 -12.69 12.80 -1.55
CA ILE A 161 -12.90 12.76 -3.00
C ILE A 161 -13.26 11.32 -3.38
N ASP A 162 -14.48 11.11 -3.85
CA ASP A 162 -14.96 9.83 -4.36
C ASP A 162 -15.95 10.02 -5.49
N ILE A 163 -16.08 9.02 -6.36
CA ILE A 163 -17.05 8.98 -7.45
C ILE A 163 -18.40 8.40 -7.02
N SER A 164 -18.45 7.71 -5.89
CA SER A 164 -19.66 7.12 -5.33
C SER A 164 -20.39 8.12 -4.46
N ASP A 165 -21.73 8.17 -4.60
CA ASP A 165 -22.64 8.84 -3.66
C ASP A 165 -22.86 8.01 -2.37
N GLN A 166 -21.86 7.27 -1.91
CA GLN A 166 -21.98 6.49 -0.68
C GLN A 166 -22.33 7.40 0.48
N ASP A 167 -23.29 6.95 1.26
CA ASP A 167 -24.06 7.71 2.24
C ASP A 167 -23.27 8.72 3.05
N LYS A 168 -23.77 9.95 2.96
CA LYS A 168 -23.20 11.16 3.57
C LYS A 168 -23.09 11.09 5.09
N ASP A 169 -23.75 10.13 5.71
CA ASP A 169 -23.90 10.05 7.16
C ASP A 169 -22.67 9.46 7.88
N ASP A 170 -21.90 8.60 7.20
CA ASP A 170 -20.67 8.02 7.76
C ASP A 170 -19.47 9.00 7.74
N PHE A 171 -19.58 10.10 6.99
CA PHE A 171 -18.48 11.06 6.78
C PHE A 171 -18.68 12.40 7.49
N GLN A 172 -19.43 12.46 8.57
CA GLN A 172 -19.59 13.67 9.39
C GLN A 172 -18.27 14.26 9.94
N GLN A 173 -17.15 13.57 9.69
CA GLN A 173 -15.82 13.98 10.13
C GLN A 173 -15.07 14.86 9.11
N TYR A 174 -15.63 15.10 7.92
CA TYR A 174 -14.95 15.86 6.87
C TYR A 174 -15.49 17.28 6.74
N ASP A 175 -14.58 18.26 6.71
CA ASP A 175 -14.94 19.68 6.65
C ASP A 175 -15.39 20.10 5.24
N THR A 176 -14.97 19.37 4.19
CA THR A 176 -15.24 19.74 2.80
C THR A 176 -15.48 18.51 1.93
N LYS A 177 -16.55 18.55 1.14
CA LYS A 177 -16.80 17.63 0.02
C LYS A 177 -16.52 18.36 -1.29
N MET A 178 -15.83 17.70 -2.21
CA MET A 178 -15.68 18.14 -3.59
C MET A 178 -16.24 17.07 -4.53
#